data_1f2f88b7e1d8552e784f7cde7cbeef10
#
_entry.id   1f2f88b7e1d8552e784f7cde7cbeef10
#
_cell.length_a   1.000
_cell.length_b   1.000
_cell.length_c   1.000
_cell.angle_alpha   90.00
_cell.angle_beta   90.00
_cell.angle_gamma   90.00
#
_symmetry.space_group_name_H-M   'P 1'
#
loop_
_entity.id
_entity.type
_entity.pdbx_description
1 polymer ?
#
loop_
_entity_poly.entity_id
_entity_poly.type
_entity_poly.pdbx_seq_one_letter_code
_entity_poly.pdbx_strand_id
1 'polypeptide(L)'
;RPIKVKYSSQFPPVASWTEANTRIVAYMGEYKPSIKTESDYKAITNKYGSLTTGAKQQATGRFYVKKVNGRWWIIDPEGYPHYERSVTSLRYGSSSRNKEAWNKRFGNDNMWLSKTQAELASIGFHGTGAFCTNTYSKIQAHNQSNPNAPMTLAPSFGFLSQFRSQNGHAYPGNTSDNELGLVLYSDWADFCKSYIRSAMASYLNDANVLGFFSDNEINFSSQNSRILDRFLKLTDRTDIAYLEAKKFMEEKNATSVTDNLNSEFAGRLAELYYKGVKEAIKEIDPGMMYLGTR
;
A
#
# COMPACT_ATOMS: atom_id res chain seq x y z
N ARG A 1 -4.41 -3.66 36.23
CA ARG A 1 -3.13 -3.93 36.91
C ARG A 1 -2.11 -2.90 36.47
N PRO A 2 -1.49 -2.12 37.37
CA PRO A 2 -0.50 -1.14 36.96
C PRO A 2 0.72 -1.84 36.33
N ILE A 3 1.23 -1.26 35.26
CA ILE A 3 2.46 -1.70 34.61
C ILE A 3 3.53 -0.62 34.75
N LYS A 4 4.76 -1.04 34.90
CA LYS A 4 5.89 -0.12 34.90
C LYS A 4 6.26 0.23 33.45
N VAL A 5 6.35 1.52 33.16
CA VAL A 5 6.71 2.04 31.85
C VAL A 5 7.89 3.00 31.98
N LYS A 6 8.73 3.00 30.96
CA LYS A 6 9.80 3.98 30.80
C LYS A 6 9.59 4.69 29.48
N TYR A 7 9.35 5.99 29.53
CA TYR A 7 9.15 6.77 28.32
C TYR A 7 10.49 6.97 27.59
N SER A 8 10.46 6.74 26.30
CA SER A 8 11.58 6.98 25.42
C SER A 8 11.73 8.46 25.10
N SER A 9 12.84 8.79 24.63
CA SER A 9 13.60 10.01 24.47
C SER A 9 13.07 11.09 23.53
N GLN A 10 11.84 11.12 23.11
CA GLN A 10 11.29 12.30 22.39
C GLN A 10 11.10 13.52 23.30
N PHE A 11 11.13 13.30 24.58
CA PHE A 11 11.06 14.29 25.66
C PHE A 11 12.16 13.97 26.66
N PRO A 12 12.52 14.88 27.56
CA PRO A 12 13.64 14.60 28.47
C PRO A 12 13.53 13.19 29.04
N PRO A 13 14.57 12.38 28.91
CA PRO A 13 14.51 10.97 29.24
C PRO A 13 14.15 10.81 30.72
N VAL A 14 13.12 10.04 30.99
CA VAL A 14 12.75 9.68 32.36
C VAL A 14 13.79 8.69 32.85
N ALA A 15 14.53 9.07 33.87
CA ALA A 15 15.63 8.25 34.42
C ALA A 15 15.15 6.98 35.13
N SER A 16 13.86 6.93 35.54
CA SER A 16 13.28 5.83 36.32
C SER A 16 12.00 5.29 35.69
N TRP A 17 11.69 4.03 36.01
CA TRP A 17 10.42 3.42 35.68
C TRP A 17 9.28 4.06 36.48
N THR A 18 8.22 4.45 35.82
CA THR A 18 6.96 4.95 36.42
C THR A 18 5.85 3.93 36.26
N GLU A 19 4.93 3.91 37.19
CA GLU A 19 3.74 3.08 37.08
C GLU A 19 2.67 3.81 36.27
N ALA A 20 2.10 3.12 35.28
CA ALA A 20 0.97 3.61 34.48
C ALA A 20 -0.27 2.77 34.75
N ASN A 21 -1.43 3.42 34.87
CA ASN A 21 -2.69 2.72 34.93
C ASN A 21 -3.03 2.10 33.57
N THR A 22 -3.34 0.81 33.59
CA THR A 22 -3.85 0.11 32.42
C THR A 22 -5.38 0.17 32.40
N ARG A 23 -5.96 0.29 31.21
CA ARG A 23 -7.41 0.11 31.00
C ARG A 23 -7.67 -1.33 30.58
N ILE A 24 -8.68 -1.94 31.20
CA ILE A 24 -9.27 -3.17 30.67
C ILE A 24 -10.40 -2.74 29.75
N VAL A 25 -10.30 -3.09 28.47
CA VAL A 25 -11.38 -2.83 27.51
C VAL A 25 -12.33 -4.02 27.58
N ALA A 26 -13.40 -3.86 28.33
CA ALA A 26 -14.31 -4.97 28.69
C ALA A 26 -15.46 -5.17 27.69
N TYR A 27 -15.69 -4.26 26.75
CA TYR A 27 -16.82 -4.36 25.81
C TYR A 27 -16.76 -5.58 24.87
N MET A 28 -15.57 -6.19 24.69
CA MET A 28 -15.42 -7.43 23.93
C MET A 28 -16.01 -8.66 24.65
N GLY A 29 -16.31 -8.56 25.92
CA GLY A 29 -16.91 -9.66 26.69
C GLY A 29 -18.34 -10.06 26.23
N GLU A 30 -19.04 -9.16 25.56
CA GLU A 30 -20.37 -9.40 25.02
C GLU A 30 -20.33 -9.96 23.57
N TYR A 31 -19.23 -9.82 22.88
CA TYR A 31 -19.08 -10.32 21.52
C TYR A 31 -18.84 -11.82 21.52
N LYS A 32 -19.81 -12.56 20.98
CA LYS A 32 -19.73 -14.03 20.82
C LYS A 32 -19.61 -14.37 19.34
N PRO A 33 -18.40 -14.42 18.76
CA PRO A 33 -18.23 -14.80 17.37
C PRO A 33 -18.69 -16.26 17.16
N SER A 34 -19.29 -16.53 16.01
CA SER A 34 -19.65 -17.89 15.60
C SER A 34 -18.38 -18.73 15.32
N ILE A 35 -17.31 -18.07 14.86
CA ILE A 35 -16.01 -18.68 14.60
C ILE A 35 -15.11 -18.36 15.80
N LYS A 36 -14.77 -19.41 16.56
CA LYS A 36 -14.02 -19.25 17.83
C LYS A 36 -12.61 -19.80 17.78
N THR A 37 -12.31 -20.65 16.82
CA THR A 37 -11.03 -21.34 16.71
C THR A 37 -10.46 -21.26 15.31
N GLU A 38 -9.14 -21.49 15.17
CA GLU A 38 -8.50 -21.64 13.87
C GLU A 38 -9.12 -22.77 13.05
N SER A 39 -9.52 -23.86 13.71
CA SER A 39 -10.20 -25.00 13.07
C SER A 39 -11.54 -24.58 12.45
N ASP A 40 -12.36 -23.82 13.19
CA ASP A 40 -13.63 -23.30 12.68
C ASP A 40 -13.44 -22.42 11.45
N TYR A 41 -12.39 -21.58 11.47
CA TYR A 41 -12.07 -20.71 10.36
C TYR A 41 -11.60 -21.52 9.14
N LYS A 42 -10.70 -22.47 9.33
CA LYS A 42 -10.21 -23.36 8.25
C LYS A 42 -11.32 -24.20 7.63
N ALA A 43 -12.35 -24.56 8.40
CA ALA A 43 -13.48 -25.35 7.90
C ALA A 43 -14.33 -24.61 6.84
N ILE A 44 -14.27 -23.27 6.80
CA ILE A 44 -15.06 -22.43 5.90
C ILE A 44 -14.22 -21.60 4.92
N THR A 45 -12.91 -21.80 4.91
CA THR A 45 -11.99 -21.06 4.04
C THR A 45 -11.09 -22.00 3.24
N ASN A 46 -10.66 -21.55 2.07
CA ASN A 46 -9.62 -22.22 1.30
C ASN A 46 -8.21 -21.73 1.70
N LYS A 47 -7.19 -22.14 0.94
CA LYS A 47 -5.78 -21.80 1.17
C LYS A 47 -5.48 -20.29 1.13
N TYR A 48 -6.30 -19.47 0.47
CA TYR A 48 -6.19 -18.01 0.42
C TYR A 48 -6.95 -17.31 1.56
N GLY A 49 -7.58 -18.07 2.45
CA GLY A 49 -8.47 -17.51 3.47
C GLY A 49 -9.82 -17.01 2.92
N SER A 50 -10.18 -17.43 1.70
CA SER A 50 -11.43 -17.05 1.03
C SER A 50 -12.58 -17.95 1.47
N LEU A 51 -13.80 -17.38 1.53
CA LEU A 51 -14.98 -18.06 2.04
C LEU A 51 -15.49 -19.13 1.05
N THR A 52 -15.31 -20.41 1.38
CA THR A 52 -15.82 -21.55 0.58
C THR A 52 -17.32 -21.72 0.65
N THR A 53 -17.96 -21.12 1.66
CA THR A 53 -19.43 -21.07 1.81
C THR A 53 -20.08 -19.99 0.96
N GLY A 54 -19.30 -19.08 0.36
CA GLY A 54 -19.79 -18.05 -0.54
C GLY A 54 -20.09 -18.57 -1.94
N ALA A 55 -20.87 -17.81 -2.71
CA ALA A 55 -21.21 -18.15 -4.09
C ALA A 55 -19.95 -18.18 -4.97
N LYS A 56 -19.51 -19.37 -5.35
CA LYS A 56 -18.33 -19.57 -6.20
C LYS A 56 -18.53 -18.90 -7.57
N GLN A 57 -17.51 -18.18 -8.02
CA GLN A 57 -17.41 -17.54 -9.30
C GLN A 57 -16.47 -18.31 -10.22
N GLN A 58 -16.18 -17.77 -11.41
CA GLN A 58 -15.19 -18.36 -12.30
C GLN A 58 -13.79 -18.33 -11.68
N ALA A 59 -13.14 -19.47 -11.60
CA ALA A 59 -11.72 -19.56 -11.26
C ALA A 59 -10.87 -19.07 -12.43
N THR A 60 -10.01 -18.11 -12.19
CA THR A 60 -9.16 -17.49 -13.23
C THR A 60 -7.67 -17.72 -13.02
N GLY A 61 -7.30 -18.34 -11.90
CA GLY A 61 -5.91 -18.50 -11.50
C GLY A 61 -5.27 -17.22 -10.93
N ARG A 62 -6.06 -16.15 -10.75
CA ARG A 62 -5.61 -14.88 -10.18
C ARG A 62 -6.73 -14.18 -9.41
N PHE A 63 -6.35 -13.22 -8.57
CA PHE A 63 -7.32 -12.34 -7.91
C PHE A 63 -7.93 -11.35 -8.91
N TYR A 64 -9.23 -11.11 -8.77
CA TYR A 64 -9.96 -10.10 -9.55
C TYR A 64 -11.16 -9.56 -8.77
N VAL A 65 -11.76 -8.48 -9.26
CA VAL A 65 -12.97 -7.93 -8.66
C VAL A 65 -14.21 -8.25 -9.50
N LYS A 66 -15.31 -8.57 -8.81
CA LYS A 66 -16.59 -8.81 -9.44
C LYS A 66 -17.74 -8.30 -8.58
N LYS A 67 -18.78 -7.78 -9.21
CA LYS A 67 -20.03 -7.44 -8.54
C LYS A 67 -20.91 -8.69 -8.44
N VAL A 68 -21.18 -9.13 -7.22
CA VAL A 68 -22.02 -10.31 -6.93
C VAL A 68 -23.17 -9.86 -6.03
N ASN A 69 -24.41 -10.08 -6.45
CA ASN A 69 -25.61 -9.65 -5.71
C ASN A 69 -25.59 -8.16 -5.30
N GLY A 70 -25.19 -7.29 -6.23
CA GLY A 70 -25.16 -5.85 -6.01
C GLY A 70 -23.94 -5.32 -5.22
N ARG A 71 -23.08 -6.18 -4.69
CA ARG A 71 -21.91 -5.84 -3.88
C ARG A 71 -20.61 -6.20 -4.59
N TRP A 72 -19.59 -5.35 -4.52
CA TRP A 72 -18.26 -5.65 -5.04
C TRP A 72 -17.51 -6.58 -4.11
N TRP A 73 -16.89 -7.60 -4.70
CA TRP A 73 -16.05 -8.58 -4.02
C TRP A 73 -14.72 -8.73 -4.72
N ILE A 74 -13.67 -8.98 -3.97
CA ILE A 74 -12.48 -9.62 -4.52
C ILE A 74 -12.82 -11.11 -4.66
N ILE A 75 -12.44 -11.69 -5.78
CA ILE A 75 -12.56 -13.11 -6.04
C ILE A 75 -11.14 -13.68 -6.13
N ASP A 76 -10.90 -14.76 -5.42
CA ASP A 76 -9.60 -15.42 -5.37
C ASP A 76 -9.30 -16.26 -6.63
N PRO A 77 -8.07 -16.77 -6.81
CA PRO A 77 -7.70 -17.58 -7.95
C PRO A 77 -8.57 -18.82 -8.18
N GLU A 78 -9.17 -19.37 -7.13
CA GLU A 78 -10.05 -20.55 -7.19
C GLU A 78 -11.53 -20.20 -7.39
N GLY A 79 -11.87 -18.91 -7.42
CA GLY A 79 -13.23 -18.42 -7.69
C GLY A 79 -14.06 -18.14 -6.44
N TYR A 80 -13.48 -18.13 -5.24
CA TYR A 80 -14.23 -17.84 -4.01
C TYR A 80 -14.19 -16.37 -3.63
N PRO A 81 -15.28 -15.86 -3.02
CA PRO A 81 -15.29 -14.51 -2.45
C PRO A 81 -14.20 -14.36 -1.38
N HIS A 82 -13.39 -13.34 -1.54
CA HIS A 82 -12.22 -13.08 -0.72
C HIS A 82 -12.35 -11.75 0.03
N TYR A 83 -11.96 -11.76 1.29
CA TYR A 83 -11.81 -10.59 2.12
C TYR A 83 -10.36 -10.51 2.58
N GLU A 84 -9.58 -9.60 1.99
CA GLU A 84 -8.16 -9.50 2.30
C GLU A 84 -7.93 -9.02 3.73
N ARG A 85 -7.18 -9.80 4.48
CA ARG A 85 -6.68 -9.49 5.82
C ARG A 85 -5.19 -9.69 5.85
N SER A 86 -4.50 -8.59 5.65
CA SER A 86 -3.04 -8.55 5.54
C SER A 86 -2.42 -7.72 6.62
N VAL A 87 -1.16 -8.01 6.92
CA VAL A 87 -0.31 -7.14 7.73
C VAL A 87 0.64 -6.36 6.83
N THR A 88 0.88 -5.11 7.15
CA THR A 88 1.86 -4.27 6.46
C THR A 88 3.22 -4.36 7.14
N SER A 89 4.28 -3.99 6.43
CA SER A 89 5.63 -3.91 7.00
C SER A 89 6.13 -5.22 7.60
N LEU A 90 5.73 -6.37 7.02
CA LEU A 90 6.26 -7.67 7.45
C LEU A 90 7.75 -7.73 7.11
N ARG A 91 8.56 -7.45 8.10
CA ARG A 91 10.03 -7.42 8.01
C ARG A 91 10.65 -7.52 9.39
N TYR A 92 11.85 -8.06 9.48
CA TYR A 92 12.62 -7.95 10.70
C TYR A 92 13.40 -6.63 10.72
N GLY A 93 13.63 -6.11 11.93
CA GLY A 93 14.28 -4.82 12.11
C GLY A 93 15.76 -4.84 11.70
N SER A 94 16.28 -3.70 11.26
CA SER A 94 17.64 -3.55 10.75
C SER A 94 18.71 -3.38 11.84
N SER A 95 18.32 -3.03 13.08
CA SER A 95 19.28 -2.83 14.18
C SER A 95 20.00 -4.13 14.55
N SER A 96 21.22 -4.02 15.08
CA SER A 96 22.00 -5.18 15.55
C SER A 96 21.23 -6.03 16.57
N ARG A 97 20.53 -5.39 17.51
CA ARG A 97 19.70 -6.08 18.51
C ARG A 97 18.54 -6.85 17.88
N ASN A 98 17.87 -6.26 16.87
CA ASN A 98 16.79 -6.94 16.17
C ASN A 98 17.30 -8.14 15.39
N LYS A 99 18.44 -8.00 14.71
CA LYS A 99 19.08 -9.11 13.99
C LYS A 99 19.50 -10.23 14.94
N GLU A 100 20.08 -9.90 16.07
CA GLU A 100 20.47 -10.88 17.09
C GLU A 100 19.24 -11.63 17.64
N ALA A 101 18.18 -10.92 18.01
CA ALA A 101 16.93 -11.51 18.49
C ALA A 101 16.28 -12.39 17.42
N TRP A 102 16.28 -11.96 16.18
CA TRP A 102 15.78 -12.73 15.05
C TRP A 102 16.59 -14.00 14.82
N ASN A 103 17.93 -13.90 14.80
CA ASN A 103 18.82 -15.05 14.67
C ASN A 103 18.60 -16.06 15.79
N LYS A 104 18.48 -15.59 17.05
CA LYS A 104 18.23 -16.45 18.20
C LYS A 104 16.88 -17.15 18.14
N ARG A 105 15.84 -16.46 17.65
CA ARG A 105 14.48 -17.01 17.62
C ARG A 105 14.21 -17.90 16.40
N PHE A 106 14.74 -17.54 15.25
CA PHE A 106 14.37 -18.15 13.96
C PHE A 106 15.56 -18.76 13.21
N GLY A 107 16.72 -18.10 13.21
CA GLY A 107 17.95 -18.56 12.58
C GLY A 107 17.98 -18.45 11.05
N ASN A 108 16.84 -18.52 10.38
CA ASN A 108 16.71 -18.37 8.92
C ASN A 108 15.33 -17.89 8.50
N ASP A 109 15.20 -17.40 7.25
CA ASP A 109 13.99 -16.83 6.71
C ASP A 109 12.83 -17.84 6.63
N ASN A 110 13.09 -19.09 6.28
CA ASN A 110 12.03 -20.12 6.18
C ASN A 110 11.39 -20.37 7.56
N MET A 111 12.19 -20.51 8.61
CA MET A 111 11.68 -20.70 9.96
C MET A 111 10.91 -19.48 10.44
N TRP A 112 11.43 -18.28 10.13
CA TRP A 112 10.76 -17.03 10.47
C TRP A 112 9.40 -16.93 9.78
N LEU A 113 9.35 -17.12 8.46
CA LEU A 113 8.12 -17.01 7.69
C LEU A 113 7.10 -18.08 8.07
N SER A 114 7.55 -19.34 8.27
CA SER A 114 6.66 -20.42 8.68
C SER A 114 6.00 -20.16 10.04
N LYS A 115 6.77 -19.70 11.02
CA LYS A 115 6.21 -19.34 12.34
C LYS A 115 5.32 -18.11 12.27
N THR A 116 5.73 -17.07 11.55
CA THR A 116 4.96 -15.85 11.41
C THR A 116 3.64 -16.10 10.66
N GLN A 117 3.67 -16.89 9.59
CA GLN A 117 2.47 -17.28 8.87
C GLN A 117 1.50 -18.05 9.79
N ALA A 118 2.01 -19.03 10.55
CA ALA A 118 1.19 -19.80 11.47
C ALA A 118 0.53 -18.92 12.54
N GLU A 119 1.31 -17.99 13.14
CA GLU A 119 0.80 -17.01 14.11
C GLU A 119 -0.29 -16.11 13.47
N LEU A 120 -0.05 -15.57 12.27
CA LEU A 120 -1.03 -14.74 11.56
C LEU A 120 -2.29 -15.52 11.17
N ALA A 121 -2.14 -16.74 10.66
CA ALA A 121 -3.26 -17.59 10.28
C ALA A 121 -4.13 -17.95 11.49
N SER A 122 -3.54 -18.17 12.68
CA SER A 122 -4.28 -18.49 13.89
C SER A 122 -5.24 -17.38 14.34
N ILE A 123 -4.98 -16.14 13.93
CA ILE A 123 -5.83 -14.95 14.18
C ILE A 123 -6.55 -14.47 12.91
N GLY A 124 -6.50 -15.27 11.85
CA GLY A 124 -7.27 -15.05 10.63
C GLY A 124 -6.65 -14.10 9.62
N PHE A 125 -5.37 -13.74 9.74
CA PHE A 125 -4.62 -13.01 8.72
C PHE A 125 -3.94 -14.00 7.76
N HIS A 126 -3.94 -13.68 6.46
CA HIS A 126 -3.44 -14.61 5.45
C HIS A 126 -2.56 -13.94 4.39
N GLY A 127 -2.23 -12.66 4.56
CA GLY A 127 -1.45 -11.94 3.55
C GLY A 127 -0.56 -10.84 4.08
N THR A 128 0.18 -10.29 3.15
CA THR A 128 1.07 -9.14 3.35
C THR A 128 0.65 -7.97 2.49
N GLY A 129 0.46 -6.83 3.13
CA GLY A 129 0.19 -5.56 2.47
C GLY A 129 1.47 -4.85 2.02
N ALA A 130 1.39 -3.54 1.91
CA ALA A 130 2.51 -2.69 1.51
C ALA A 130 3.69 -2.72 2.49
N PHE A 131 4.81 -2.11 2.08
CA PHE A 131 6.04 -1.93 2.89
C PHE A 131 6.77 -3.22 3.30
N CYS A 132 6.60 -4.29 2.56
CA CYS A 132 7.35 -5.52 2.72
C CYS A 132 8.48 -5.67 1.68
N THR A 133 9.01 -4.57 1.14
CA THR A 133 9.88 -4.54 -0.05
C THR A 133 11.05 -5.54 0.00
N ASN A 134 11.75 -5.61 1.12
CA ASN A 134 12.87 -6.55 1.28
C ASN A 134 12.45 -7.98 1.66
N THR A 135 11.14 -8.25 1.70
CA THR A 135 10.59 -9.51 2.17
C THR A 135 9.75 -10.21 1.10
N TYR A 136 9.25 -9.49 0.08
CA TYR A 136 8.38 -10.08 -0.95
C TYR A 136 8.98 -11.29 -1.65
N SER A 137 10.24 -11.22 -2.09
CA SER A 137 10.93 -12.35 -2.73
C SER A 137 11.07 -13.57 -1.81
N LYS A 138 11.26 -13.34 -0.51
CA LYS A 138 11.32 -14.38 0.50
C LYS A 138 9.95 -15.02 0.72
N ILE A 139 8.88 -14.22 0.72
CA ILE A 139 7.51 -14.71 0.81
C ILE A 139 7.15 -15.51 -0.44
N GLN A 140 7.53 -15.06 -1.63
CA GLN A 140 7.34 -15.84 -2.87
C GLN A 140 8.03 -17.21 -2.80
N ALA A 141 9.27 -17.27 -2.34
CA ALA A 141 9.99 -18.53 -2.14
C ALA A 141 9.31 -19.41 -1.07
N HIS A 142 8.83 -18.80 0.03
CA HIS A 142 8.05 -19.49 1.04
C HIS A 142 6.75 -20.06 0.48
N ASN A 143 6.00 -19.30 -0.31
CA ASN A 143 4.76 -19.74 -0.96
C ASN A 143 4.98 -20.91 -1.91
N GLN A 144 6.08 -20.90 -2.69
CA GLN A 144 6.46 -22.02 -3.55
C GLN A 144 6.70 -23.31 -2.78
N SER A 145 7.28 -23.21 -1.58
CA SER A 145 7.52 -24.35 -0.69
C SER A 145 6.28 -24.74 0.12
N ASN A 146 5.28 -23.86 0.22
CA ASN A 146 4.04 -24.05 1.01
C ASN A 146 2.79 -23.72 0.20
N PRO A 147 2.53 -24.41 -0.93
CA PRO A 147 1.46 -24.04 -1.86
C PRO A 147 0.03 -24.23 -1.29
N ASN A 148 -0.10 -24.98 -0.21
CA ASN A 148 -1.40 -25.23 0.45
C ASN A 148 -1.75 -24.19 1.52
N ALA A 149 -0.82 -23.29 1.85
CA ALA A 149 -1.02 -22.21 2.80
C ALA A 149 -0.18 -20.98 2.40
N PRO A 150 -0.41 -20.41 1.21
CA PRO A 150 0.35 -19.26 0.74
C PRO A 150 -0.07 -18.00 1.50
N MET A 151 0.84 -17.03 1.53
CA MET A 151 0.53 -15.66 1.93
C MET A 151 0.24 -14.82 0.68
N THR A 152 -0.85 -14.06 0.68
CA THR A 152 -1.11 -13.09 -0.38
C THR A 152 -0.12 -11.93 -0.35
N LEU A 153 0.10 -11.32 -1.51
CA LEU A 153 1.09 -10.25 -1.71
C LEU A 153 0.41 -9.01 -2.31
N ALA A 154 0.63 -7.86 -1.69
CA ALA A 154 0.23 -6.57 -2.24
C ALA A 154 1.43 -5.60 -2.28
N PRO A 155 2.36 -5.77 -3.23
CA PRO A 155 3.53 -4.92 -3.35
C PRO A 155 3.17 -3.46 -3.63
N SER A 156 4.03 -2.55 -3.17
CA SER A 156 3.92 -1.12 -3.43
C SER A 156 5.16 -0.61 -4.16
N PHE A 157 4.96 0.26 -5.15
CA PHE A 157 6.00 0.83 -5.99
C PHE A 157 5.97 2.35 -5.92
N GLY A 158 7.13 2.98 -5.71
CA GLY A 158 7.26 4.43 -5.61
C GLY A 158 7.50 5.07 -6.97
N PHE A 159 6.46 5.43 -7.70
CA PHE A 159 6.56 5.99 -9.05
C PHE A 159 7.17 7.40 -9.02
N LEU A 160 6.66 8.30 -8.19
CA LEU A 160 7.13 9.69 -8.14
C LEU A 160 8.60 9.78 -7.72
N SER A 161 8.98 9.05 -6.68
CA SER A 161 10.36 9.04 -6.19
C SER A 161 11.34 8.43 -7.20
N GLN A 162 10.93 7.37 -7.88
CA GLN A 162 11.73 6.73 -8.92
C GLN A 162 11.82 7.59 -10.19
N PHE A 163 10.73 8.23 -10.60
CA PHE A 163 10.73 9.15 -11.71
C PHE A 163 11.73 10.27 -11.50
N ARG A 164 11.65 10.91 -10.33
CA ARG A 164 12.60 11.95 -9.96
C ARG A 164 14.05 11.47 -10.00
N SER A 165 14.33 10.31 -9.41
CA SER A 165 15.71 9.82 -9.27
C SER A 165 16.32 9.32 -10.58
N GLN A 166 15.52 8.73 -11.47
CA GLN A 166 16.00 8.13 -12.72
C GLN A 166 16.05 9.12 -13.88
N ASN A 167 15.09 10.03 -13.96
CA ASN A 167 14.99 11.00 -15.06
C ASN A 167 15.63 12.36 -14.72
N GLY A 168 16.12 12.55 -13.50
CA GLY A 168 16.81 13.77 -13.10
C GLY A 168 15.92 15.00 -12.95
N HIS A 169 14.59 14.82 -12.92
CA HIS A 169 13.65 15.93 -12.74
C HIS A 169 13.70 16.47 -11.30
N ALA A 170 13.68 17.79 -11.18
CA ALA A 170 13.52 18.44 -9.89
C ALA A 170 12.04 18.50 -9.49
N TYR A 171 11.76 18.51 -8.19
CA TYR A 171 10.43 18.92 -7.74
C TYR A 171 10.14 20.35 -8.16
N PRO A 172 8.93 20.69 -8.61
CA PRO A 172 8.56 22.07 -8.88
C PRO A 172 8.90 22.99 -7.69
N GLY A 173 9.55 24.10 -7.96
CA GLY A 173 10.05 24.99 -6.91
C GLY A 173 11.08 24.38 -5.95
N ASN A 174 11.72 23.26 -6.31
CA ASN A 174 12.69 22.52 -5.50
C ASN A 174 12.19 22.09 -4.12
N THR A 175 10.89 21.88 -3.97
CA THR A 175 10.31 21.39 -2.71
C THR A 175 9.52 20.09 -2.90
N SER A 176 9.74 19.11 -1.99
CA SER A 176 9.04 17.84 -1.97
C SER A 176 7.52 17.97 -1.78
N ASP A 177 7.05 19.07 -1.19
CA ASP A 177 5.62 19.35 -1.07
C ASP A 177 4.91 19.49 -2.42
N ASN A 178 5.67 19.71 -3.48
CA ASN A 178 5.20 19.82 -4.86
C ASN A 178 5.42 18.54 -5.67
N GLU A 179 5.67 17.40 -5.04
CA GLU A 179 5.98 16.14 -5.72
C GLU A 179 4.96 15.73 -6.79
N LEU A 180 3.67 16.02 -6.56
CA LEU A 180 2.62 15.71 -7.53
C LEU A 180 2.78 16.49 -8.84
N GLY A 181 3.48 17.61 -8.84
CA GLY A 181 3.82 18.36 -10.05
C GLY A 181 4.75 17.60 -11.01
N LEU A 182 5.42 16.55 -10.55
CA LEU A 182 6.23 15.69 -11.41
C LEU A 182 5.42 15.03 -12.54
N VAL A 183 4.12 14.84 -12.37
CA VAL A 183 3.25 14.26 -13.41
C VAL A 183 3.06 15.16 -14.63
N LEU A 184 3.47 16.43 -14.53
CA LEU A 184 3.37 17.40 -15.61
C LEU A 184 4.51 17.29 -16.64
N TYR A 185 5.59 16.59 -16.30
CA TYR A 185 6.65 16.33 -17.27
C TYR A 185 6.16 15.41 -18.38
N SER A 186 6.54 15.72 -19.61
CA SER A 186 6.07 15.01 -20.82
C SER A 186 6.44 13.53 -20.87
N ASP A 187 7.52 13.15 -20.20
CA ASP A 187 8.04 11.79 -20.13
C ASP A 187 7.47 10.95 -18.95
N TRP A 188 6.54 11.51 -18.15
CA TRP A 188 5.91 10.81 -17.03
C TRP A 188 5.26 9.48 -17.44
N ALA A 189 4.44 9.47 -18.49
CA ALA A 189 3.72 8.29 -18.91
C ALA A 189 4.66 7.19 -19.43
N ASP A 190 5.69 7.56 -20.20
CA ASP A 190 6.68 6.61 -20.72
C ASP A 190 7.57 6.05 -19.59
N PHE A 191 7.92 6.90 -18.63
CA PHE A 191 8.59 6.43 -17.42
C PHE A 191 7.73 5.39 -16.68
N CYS A 192 6.45 5.67 -16.43
CA CYS A 192 5.58 4.73 -15.74
C CYS A 192 5.60 3.33 -16.41
N LYS A 193 5.55 3.27 -17.74
CA LYS A 193 5.60 2.02 -18.49
C LYS A 193 6.93 1.29 -18.36
N SER A 194 8.03 2.00 -18.50
CA SER A 194 9.37 1.41 -18.40
C SER A 194 9.68 0.93 -16.99
N TYR A 195 9.37 1.74 -15.99
CA TYR A 195 9.60 1.44 -14.59
C TYR A 195 8.80 0.21 -14.13
N ILE A 196 7.49 0.21 -14.36
CA ILE A 196 6.64 -0.88 -13.85
C ILE A 196 6.90 -2.19 -14.58
N ARG A 197 7.29 -2.18 -15.85
CA ARG A 197 7.68 -3.39 -16.60
C ARG A 197 8.81 -4.14 -15.90
N SER A 198 9.81 -3.43 -15.42
CA SER A 198 10.91 -4.02 -14.65
C SER A 198 10.47 -4.42 -13.25
N ALA A 199 9.78 -3.53 -12.54
CA ALA A 199 9.41 -3.73 -11.13
C ALA A 199 8.39 -4.87 -10.93
N MET A 200 7.46 -5.07 -11.90
CA MET A 200 6.42 -6.10 -11.82
C MET A 200 6.88 -7.47 -12.32
N ALA A 201 8.03 -7.57 -13.01
CA ALA A 201 8.43 -8.78 -13.73
C ALA A 201 8.41 -10.07 -12.89
N SER A 202 8.85 -10.00 -11.62
CA SER A 202 8.87 -11.14 -10.71
C SER A 202 7.50 -11.55 -10.15
N TYR A 203 6.45 -10.77 -10.40
CA TYR A 203 5.11 -10.98 -9.84
C TYR A 203 4.07 -11.42 -10.88
N LEU A 204 4.38 -11.32 -12.18
CA LEU A 204 3.40 -11.47 -13.27
C LEU A 204 2.66 -12.80 -13.28
N ASN A 205 3.31 -13.90 -12.89
CA ASN A 205 2.74 -15.24 -12.92
C ASN A 205 2.51 -15.82 -11.51
N ASP A 206 2.54 -14.97 -10.49
CA ASP A 206 2.32 -15.41 -9.12
C ASP A 206 0.83 -15.24 -8.75
N ALA A 207 0.14 -16.38 -8.66
CA ALA A 207 -1.28 -16.42 -8.29
C ALA A 207 -1.58 -15.84 -6.90
N ASN A 208 -0.54 -15.67 -6.06
CA ASN A 208 -0.69 -15.12 -4.71
C ASN A 208 -0.66 -13.59 -4.70
N VAL A 209 -0.36 -12.94 -5.83
CA VAL A 209 -0.38 -11.49 -5.93
C VAL A 209 -1.81 -10.98 -6.01
N LEU A 210 -2.23 -10.24 -4.99
CA LEU A 210 -3.54 -9.60 -4.92
C LEU A 210 -3.63 -8.46 -5.95
N GLY A 211 -2.60 -7.65 -6.02
CA GLY A 211 -2.50 -6.47 -6.87
C GLY A 211 -1.37 -5.56 -6.42
N PHE A 212 -1.24 -4.41 -7.04
CA PHE A 212 -0.17 -3.45 -6.77
C PHE A 212 -0.69 -2.13 -6.22
N PHE A 213 -0.05 -1.66 -5.16
CA PHE A 213 -0.13 -0.27 -4.75
C PHE A 213 0.92 0.57 -5.49
N SER A 214 0.62 1.85 -5.70
CA SER A 214 1.60 2.85 -6.09
C SER A 214 2.10 3.64 -4.87
N ASP A 215 2.55 4.87 -5.06
CA ASP A 215 3.13 5.71 -4.02
C ASP A 215 2.28 5.79 -2.73
N ASN A 216 2.90 6.21 -1.63
CA ASN A 216 2.25 6.34 -0.34
C ASN A 216 2.10 7.81 0.04
N GLU A 217 0.93 8.16 0.59
CA GLU A 217 0.65 9.47 1.19
C GLU A 217 0.97 10.66 0.27
N ILE A 218 0.61 10.55 -1.02
CA ILE A 218 0.80 11.64 -1.97
C ILE A 218 0.06 12.88 -1.46
N ASN A 219 0.79 13.99 -1.38
CA ASN A 219 0.24 15.25 -0.93
C ASN A 219 -0.57 15.93 -2.05
N PHE A 220 -1.85 15.60 -2.17
CA PHE A 220 -2.78 16.25 -3.11
C PHE A 220 -3.17 17.66 -2.66
N SER A 221 -3.33 17.86 -1.36
CA SER A 221 -3.69 19.14 -0.77
C SER A 221 -3.53 19.05 0.73
N SER A 222 -2.52 19.67 1.30
CA SER A 222 -2.52 19.86 2.75
C SER A 222 -3.52 20.98 3.10
N GLN A 223 -4.11 20.90 4.29
CA GLN A 223 -5.05 21.92 4.79
C GLN A 223 -4.43 23.34 4.79
N ASN A 224 -3.11 23.45 4.83
CA ASN A 224 -2.38 24.70 4.91
C ASN A 224 -1.73 25.14 3.59
N SER A 225 -1.80 24.36 2.52
CA SER A 225 -1.15 24.72 1.27
C SER A 225 -1.89 24.15 0.06
N ARG A 226 -2.70 24.99 -0.52
CA ARG A 226 -3.46 24.71 -1.73
C ARG A 226 -2.48 24.58 -2.90
N ILE A 227 -2.50 23.47 -3.62
CA ILE A 227 -1.49 23.16 -4.64
C ILE A 227 -1.49 24.18 -5.80
N LEU A 228 -2.66 24.65 -6.23
CA LEU A 228 -2.79 25.70 -7.25
C LEU A 228 -2.14 27.00 -6.79
N ASP A 229 -2.42 27.43 -5.55
CA ASP A 229 -1.79 28.62 -4.96
C ASP A 229 -0.26 28.48 -4.88
N ARG A 230 0.22 27.31 -4.48
CA ARG A 230 1.67 27.06 -4.38
C ARG A 230 2.34 27.17 -5.74
N PHE A 231 1.76 26.58 -6.76
CA PHE A 231 2.32 26.62 -8.11
C PHE A 231 2.30 28.04 -8.69
N LEU A 232 1.23 28.79 -8.48
CA LEU A 232 1.16 30.20 -8.91
C LEU A 232 2.13 31.12 -8.17
N LYS A 233 2.58 30.74 -6.96
CA LYS A 233 3.57 31.50 -6.17
C LYS A 233 5.01 31.14 -6.47
N LEU A 234 5.28 30.16 -7.34
CA LEU A 234 6.64 29.82 -7.72
C LEU A 234 7.34 31.05 -8.32
N THR A 235 8.56 31.31 -7.88
CA THR A 235 9.36 32.45 -8.35
C THR A 235 9.85 32.25 -9.77
N ASP A 236 10.20 31.02 -10.12
CA ASP A 236 10.54 30.64 -11.49
C ASP A 236 9.26 30.55 -12.33
N ARG A 237 9.08 31.52 -13.22
CA ARG A 237 7.92 31.58 -14.12
C ARG A 237 8.04 30.65 -15.33
N THR A 238 9.17 29.98 -15.47
CA THR A 238 9.40 28.96 -16.51
C THR A 238 9.19 27.54 -15.96
N ASP A 239 8.98 27.40 -14.64
CA ASP A 239 8.67 26.11 -14.01
C ASP A 239 7.37 25.54 -14.59
N ILE A 240 7.40 24.27 -14.97
CA ILE A 240 6.27 23.58 -15.62
C ILE A 240 4.99 23.64 -14.77
N ALA A 241 5.13 23.57 -13.45
CA ALA A 241 3.99 23.66 -12.55
C ALA A 241 3.38 25.06 -12.51
N TYR A 242 4.21 26.12 -12.55
CA TYR A 242 3.72 27.47 -12.70
C TYR A 242 2.97 27.67 -14.01
N LEU A 243 3.55 27.21 -15.11
CA LEU A 243 2.94 27.36 -16.44
C LEU A 243 1.60 26.63 -16.52
N GLU A 244 1.51 25.41 -16.00
CA GLU A 244 0.26 24.64 -15.99
C GLU A 244 -0.80 25.28 -15.07
N ALA A 245 -0.40 25.76 -13.89
CA ALA A 245 -1.30 26.47 -12.97
C ALA A 245 -1.85 27.77 -13.60
N LYS A 246 -1.01 28.52 -14.29
CA LYS A 246 -1.41 29.74 -15.01
C LYS A 246 -2.39 29.40 -16.13
N LYS A 247 -2.06 28.41 -16.96
CA LYS A 247 -2.93 27.93 -18.04
C LYS A 247 -4.29 27.49 -17.49
N PHE A 248 -4.33 26.75 -16.39
CA PHE A 248 -5.57 26.33 -15.74
C PHE A 248 -6.43 27.54 -15.32
N MET A 249 -5.84 28.57 -14.71
CA MET A 249 -6.57 29.80 -14.36
C MET A 249 -7.14 30.53 -15.59
N GLU A 250 -6.37 30.57 -16.68
CA GLU A 250 -6.83 31.14 -17.96
C GLU A 250 -8.00 30.34 -18.55
N GLU A 251 -7.91 28.99 -18.57
CA GLU A 251 -8.99 28.11 -19.02
C GLU A 251 -10.29 28.31 -18.22
N LYS A 252 -10.17 28.63 -16.93
CA LYS A 252 -11.31 28.89 -16.05
C LYS A 252 -11.78 30.37 -16.06
N ASN A 253 -11.13 31.24 -16.84
CA ASN A 253 -11.36 32.69 -16.81
C ASN A 253 -11.35 33.27 -15.39
N ALA A 254 -10.44 32.77 -14.53
CA ALA A 254 -10.38 33.10 -13.13
C ALA A 254 -9.22 34.03 -12.82
N THR A 255 -9.50 35.09 -12.04
CA THR A 255 -8.50 36.08 -11.60
C THR A 255 -7.99 35.85 -10.17
N SER A 256 -8.67 34.98 -9.43
CA SER A 256 -8.29 34.61 -8.05
C SER A 256 -8.52 33.14 -7.79
N VAL A 257 -7.72 32.54 -6.92
CA VAL A 257 -7.85 31.14 -6.54
C VAL A 257 -8.95 30.97 -5.50
N THR A 258 -9.90 30.10 -5.79
CA THR A 258 -10.93 29.62 -4.85
C THR A 258 -10.63 28.20 -4.39
N ASP A 259 -11.29 27.73 -3.33
CA ASP A 259 -11.16 26.34 -2.87
C ASP A 259 -11.63 25.33 -3.92
N ASN A 260 -12.68 25.67 -4.68
CA ASN A 260 -13.14 24.83 -5.78
C ASN A 260 -12.09 24.71 -6.89
N LEU A 261 -11.50 25.83 -7.34
CA LEU A 261 -10.47 25.82 -8.36
C LEU A 261 -9.22 25.04 -7.89
N ASN A 262 -8.84 25.20 -6.63
CA ASN A 262 -7.75 24.41 -6.07
C ASN A 262 -8.05 22.90 -6.07
N SER A 263 -9.27 22.51 -5.68
CA SER A 263 -9.72 21.12 -5.69
C SER A 263 -9.78 20.55 -7.11
N GLU A 264 -10.28 21.31 -8.08
CA GLU A 264 -10.31 20.90 -9.48
C GLU A 264 -8.91 20.71 -10.05
N PHE A 265 -8.00 21.64 -9.74
CA PHE A 265 -6.60 21.55 -10.18
C PHE A 265 -5.89 20.34 -9.57
N ALA A 266 -6.06 20.12 -8.26
CA ALA A 266 -5.55 18.92 -7.59
C ALA A 266 -6.12 17.64 -8.22
N GLY A 267 -7.41 17.61 -8.54
CA GLY A 267 -8.07 16.52 -9.26
C GLY A 267 -7.46 16.25 -10.63
N ARG A 268 -7.14 17.30 -11.40
CA ARG A 268 -6.46 17.19 -12.71
C ARG A 268 -5.08 16.52 -12.58
N LEU A 269 -4.29 16.94 -11.60
CA LEU A 269 -2.98 16.31 -11.35
C LEU A 269 -3.12 14.86 -10.88
N ALA A 270 -4.09 14.59 -10.00
CA ALA A 270 -4.39 13.24 -9.55
C ALA A 270 -4.80 12.33 -10.72
N GLU A 271 -5.62 12.83 -11.64
CA GLU A 271 -6.03 12.10 -12.84
C GLU A 271 -4.82 11.73 -13.71
N LEU A 272 -3.91 12.67 -13.96
CA LEU A 272 -2.66 12.41 -14.69
C LEU A 272 -1.83 11.33 -14.02
N TYR A 273 -1.69 11.41 -12.69
CA TYR A 273 -0.99 10.41 -11.91
C TYR A 273 -1.61 9.02 -12.04
N TYR A 274 -2.88 8.89 -11.66
CA TYR A 274 -3.55 7.59 -11.64
C TYR A 274 -3.70 6.99 -13.04
N LYS A 275 -3.93 7.82 -14.05
CA LYS A 275 -4.00 7.40 -15.45
C LYS A 275 -2.67 6.82 -15.91
N GLY A 276 -1.56 7.55 -15.72
CA GLY A 276 -0.23 7.09 -16.11
C GLY A 276 0.14 5.76 -15.48
N VAL A 277 -0.04 5.64 -14.15
CA VAL A 277 0.26 4.39 -13.43
C VAL A 277 -0.66 3.24 -13.86
N LYS A 278 -1.97 3.48 -13.91
CA LYS A 278 -2.95 2.46 -14.30
C LYS A 278 -2.71 1.94 -15.72
N GLU A 279 -2.52 2.83 -16.69
CA GLU A 279 -2.29 2.46 -18.07
C GLU A 279 -1.01 1.65 -18.21
N ALA A 280 0.05 2.04 -17.52
CA ALA A 280 1.30 1.31 -17.49
C ALA A 280 1.16 -0.13 -16.96
N ILE A 281 0.47 -0.32 -15.84
CA ILE A 281 0.19 -1.64 -15.28
C ILE A 281 -0.66 -2.47 -16.24
N LYS A 282 -1.72 -1.89 -16.79
CA LYS A 282 -2.67 -2.58 -17.67
C LYS A 282 -2.10 -2.92 -19.05
N GLU A 283 -1.12 -2.18 -19.53
CA GLU A 283 -0.39 -2.51 -20.77
C GLU A 283 0.39 -3.81 -20.63
N ILE A 284 0.96 -4.07 -19.44
CA ILE A 284 1.73 -5.28 -19.19
C ILE A 284 0.81 -6.46 -18.87
N ASP A 285 -0.16 -6.25 -17.99
CA ASP A 285 -1.11 -7.25 -17.54
C ASP A 285 -2.52 -6.65 -17.34
N PRO A 286 -3.41 -6.77 -18.33
CA PRO A 286 -4.78 -6.24 -18.23
C PRO A 286 -5.57 -6.79 -17.06
N GLY A 287 -5.26 -8.00 -16.59
CA GLY A 287 -5.93 -8.66 -15.45
C GLY A 287 -5.42 -8.23 -14.09
N MET A 288 -4.24 -7.62 -14.00
CA MET A 288 -3.65 -7.23 -12.72
C MET A 288 -4.47 -6.13 -12.03
N MET A 289 -4.75 -6.30 -10.74
CA MET A 289 -5.43 -5.25 -9.97
C MET A 289 -4.47 -4.12 -9.63
N TYR A 290 -4.89 -2.89 -9.91
CA TYR A 290 -4.27 -1.68 -9.39
C TYR A 290 -5.05 -1.23 -8.16
N LEU A 291 -4.41 -1.22 -7.01
CA LEU A 291 -5.02 -0.98 -5.71
C LEU A 291 -5.04 0.51 -5.32
N GLY A 292 -4.42 1.36 -6.14
CA GLY A 292 -4.30 2.79 -5.89
C GLY A 292 -3.07 3.16 -5.08
N THR A 293 -3.08 4.37 -4.54
CA THR A 293 -2.09 4.84 -3.57
C THR A 293 -2.45 4.41 -2.16
N ARG A 294 -1.52 4.52 -1.28
CA ARG A 294 -1.70 4.17 0.11
C ARG A 294 -1.51 5.38 1.02
#